data_1282c028859512b383e04474f2e241f8
#
_entry.id   1282c028859512b383e04474f2e241f8
#
_cell.length_a   1.000
_cell.length_b   1.000
_cell.length_c   1.000
_cell.angle_alpha   90.00
_cell.angle_beta   90.00
_cell.angle_gamma   90.00
#
_symmetry.space_group_name_H-M   'P 1'
#
loop_
_entity.id
_entity.type
_entity.pdbx_description
1 polymer ?
#
loop_
_entity_poly.entity_id
_entity_poly.type
_entity_poly.pdbx_seq_one_letter_code
_entity_poly.pdbx_strand_id
1 'polypeptide(L)'
;MSEPVDHFPNIKRRLHMLRDLDGNPDAQAAAVLSWRDDPVRFINDCVWTQDPRLLSRNQPASIPLQLFDYQADLVRWFQDCYLDREHGVVEKSRDMGASWCVLGWFAWLWLFEDGVQLALGS
;
A
#
# COMPACT_ATOMS: atom_id res chain seq x y z
N MET A 1 9.62 5.70 -22.56
CA MET A 1 9.10 4.45 -22.01
C MET A 1 9.95 4.05 -20.81
N SER A 2 9.37 3.96 -19.65
CA SER A 2 10.12 3.60 -18.45
C SER A 2 10.53 2.13 -18.48
N GLU A 3 11.71 1.83 -17.95
CA GLU A 3 12.14 0.46 -17.76
C GLU A 3 11.22 -0.27 -16.76
N PRO A 4 11.05 -1.59 -16.91
CA PRO A 4 10.31 -2.36 -15.92
C PRO A 4 10.94 -2.22 -14.54
N VAL A 5 10.12 -2.04 -13.52
CA VAL A 5 10.59 -2.00 -12.13
C VAL A 5 11.05 -3.39 -11.73
N ASP A 6 12.25 -3.48 -11.15
CA ASP A 6 12.71 -4.71 -10.54
C ASP A 6 12.11 -4.83 -9.14
N HIS A 7 11.22 -5.79 -8.95
CA HIS A 7 10.55 -6.02 -7.67
C HIS A 7 11.33 -6.95 -6.74
N PHE A 8 12.41 -7.56 -7.20
CA PHE A 8 13.14 -8.54 -6.42
C PHE A 8 13.70 -8.00 -5.11
N PRO A 9 14.34 -6.82 -5.07
CA PRO A 9 14.83 -6.27 -3.80
C PRO A 9 13.72 -6.06 -2.77
N ASN A 10 12.55 -5.61 -3.21
CA ASN A 10 11.41 -5.38 -2.32
C ASN A 10 10.79 -6.69 -1.83
N ILE A 11 10.69 -7.70 -2.70
CA ILE A 11 10.25 -9.04 -2.29
C ILE A 11 11.20 -9.60 -1.24
N LYS A 12 12.49 -9.48 -1.46
CA LYS A 12 13.52 -9.94 -0.53
C LYS A 12 13.42 -9.23 0.82
N ARG A 13 13.21 -7.92 0.81
CA ARG A 13 13.02 -7.11 2.02
C ARG A 13 11.81 -7.61 2.82
N ARG A 14 10.67 -7.85 2.15
CA ARG A 14 9.46 -8.36 2.80
C ARG A 14 9.65 -9.76 3.38
N LEU A 15 10.38 -10.62 2.70
CA LEU A 15 10.68 -11.97 3.20
C LEU A 15 11.56 -11.90 4.45
N HIS A 16 12.57 -11.03 4.49
CA HIS A 16 13.38 -10.79 5.68
C HIS A 16 12.52 -10.29 6.84
N MET A 17 11.64 -9.34 6.57
CA MET A 17 10.71 -8.81 7.57
C MET A 17 9.85 -9.94 8.17
N LEU A 18 9.24 -10.76 7.32
CA LEU A 18 8.40 -11.88 7.77
C LEU A 18 9.20 -12.88 8.61
N ARG A 19 10.45 -13.13 8.24
CA ARG A 19 11.34 -14.00 8.98
C ARG A 19 11.64 -13.45 10.38
N ASP A 20 11.90 -12.14 10.47
CA ASP A 20 12.16 -11.47 11.75
C ASP A 20 10.92 -11.43 12.66
N LEU A 21 9.73 -11.41 12.07
CA LEU A 21 8.47 -11.40 12.81
C LEU A 21 8.03 -12.80 13.26
N ASP A 22 8.51 -13.85 12.58
CA ASP A 22 8.08 -15.21 12.84
C ASP A 22 8.51 -15.67 14.26
N GLY A 23 7.51 -16.07 15.04
CA GLY A 23 7.74 -16.53 16.41
C GLY A 23 8.25 -15.47 17.38
N ASN A 24 8.16 -14.18 17.02
CA ASN A 24 8.65 -13.07 17.85
C ASN A 24 7.52 -12.09 18.17
N PRO A 25 6.76 -12.30 19.28
CA PRO A 25 5.64 -11.44 19.61
C PRO A 25 6.00 -9.97 19.81
N ASP A 26 7.17 -9.66 20.35
CA ASP A 26 7.59 -8.27 20.56
C ASP A 26 7.84 -7.56 19.23
N ALA A 27 8.50 -8.24 18.28
CA ALA A 27 8.70 -7.69 16.95
C ALA A 27 7.38 -7.51 16.19
N GLN A 28 6.46 -8.44 16.34
CA GLN A 28 5.11 -8.36 15.76
C GLN A 28 4.35 -7.14 16.29
N ALA A 29 4.37 -6.92 17.59
CA ALA A 29 3.72 -5.76 18.22
C ALA A 29 4.33 -4.45 17.73
N ALA A 30 5.65 -4.36 17.64
CA ALA A 30 6.34 -3.19 17.14
C ALA A 30 5.98 -2.90 15.67
N ALA A 31 5.92 -3.94 14.83
CA ALA A 31 5.53 -3.81 13.44
C ALA A 31 4.10 -3.27 13.29
N VAL A 32 3.14 -3.83 14.04
CA VAL A 32 1.75 -3.40 14.03
C VAL A 32 1.65 -1.92 14.43
N LEU A 33 2.35 -1.49 15.46
CA LEU A 33 2.37 -0.08 15.87
C LEU A 33 2.93 0.82 14.77
N SER A 34 3.99 0.40 14.09
CA SER A 34 4.59 1.18 13.01
C SER A 34 3.62 1.34 11.83
N TRP A 35 2.86 0.31 11.51
CA TRP A 35 1.87 0.36 10.43
C TRP A 35 0.66 1.19 10.83
N ARG A 36 0.23 1.10 12.08
CA ARG A 36 -0.87 1.90 12.61
C ARG A 36 -0.60 3.39 12.52
N ASP A 37 0.65 3.79 12.73
CA ASP A 37 1.04 5.19 12.73
C ASP A 37 1.24 5.76 11.31
N ASP A 38 1.42 4.90 10.30
CA ASP A 38 1.75 5.35 8.94
C ASP A 38 1.12 4.44 7.88
N PRO A 39 0.04 4.89 7.20
CA PRO A 39 -0.59 4.09 6.16
C PRO A 39 0.33 3.82 4.96
N VAL A 40 1.24 4.73 4.64
CA VAL A 40 2.22 4.52 3.56
C VAL A 40 3.14 3.35 3.88
N ARG A 41 3.62 3.28 5.11
CA ARG A 41 4.46 2.17 5.55
C ARG A 41 3.72 0.84 5.52
N PHE A 42 2.47 0.83 5.96
CA PHE A 42 1.62 -0.36 5.88
C PHE A 42 1.49 -0.84 4.43
N ILE A 43 1.20 0.06 3.50
CA ILE A 43 1.04 -0.31 2.09
C ILE A 43 2.35 -0.87 1.53
N ASN A 44 3.47 -0.21 1.79
CA ASN A 44 4.77 -0.63 1.28
C ASN A 44 5.23 -1.97 1.86
N ASP A 45 4.81 -2.32 3.07
CA ASP A 45 5.22 -3.56 3.73
C ASP A 45 4.27 -4.72 3.49
N CYS A 46 2.97 -4.47 3.33
CA CYS A 46 1.94 -5.51 3.44
C CYS A 46 1.07 -5.68 2.20
N VAL A 47 0.92 -4.67 1.36
CA VAL A 47 -0.06 -4.72 0.26
C VAL A 47 0.59 -5.26 -1.01
N TRP A 48 -0.15 -6.13 -1.71
CA TRP A 48 0.22 -6.69 -2.99
C TRP A 48 -0.73 -6.17 -4.07
N THR A 49 -0.23 -6.07 -5.27
CA THR A 49 -1.01 -5.69 -6.45
C THR A 49 -0.79 -6.70 -7.56
N GLN A 50 -1.49 -6.52 -8.66
CA GLN A 50 -1.34 -7.37 -9.83
C GLN A 50 -0.97 -6.52 -11.04
N ASP A 51 -0.06 -7.05 -11.84
CA ASP A 51 0.29 -6.49 -13.13
C ASP A 51 0.11 -7.58 -14.20
N PRO A 52 -1.01 -7.57 -14.93
CA PRO A 52 -1.28 -8.59 -15.95
C PRO A 52 -0.22 -8.66 -17.07
N ARG A 53 0.52 -7.56 -17.28
CA ARG A 53 1.57 -7.52 -18.29
C ARG A 53 2.71 -8.49 -17.98
N LEU A 54 2.90 -8.82 -16.71
CA LEU A 54 3.95 -9.75 -16.29
C LEU A 54 3.67 -11.18 -16.73
N LEU A 55 2.41 -11.56 -16.87
CA LEU A 55 2.04 -12.91 -17.35
C LEU A 55 2.56 -13.17 -18.75
N SER A 56 2.55 -12.18 -19.62
CA SER A 56 3.09 -12.31 -20.98
C SER A 56 4.62 -12.44 -21.01
N ARG A 57 5.29 -12.14 -19.90
CA ARG A 57 6.74 -12.24 -19.72
C ARG A 57 7.15 -13.46 -18.91
N ASN A 58 6.24 -14.41 -18.67
CA ASN A 58 6.45 -15.59 -17.81
C ASN A 58 6.89 -15.22 -16.40
N GLN A 59 6.38 -14.10 -15.86
CA GLN A 59 6.65 -13.65 -14.51
C GLN A 59 5.36 -13.69 -13.67
N PRO A 60 5.46 -13.86 -12.35
CA PRO A 60 4.29 -13.79 -11.49
C PRO A 60 3.58 -12.43 -11.64
N ALA A 61 2.27 -12.46 -11.80
CA ALA A 61 1.46 -11.25 -11.92
C ALA A 61 1.31 -10.51 -10.57
N SER A 62 1.38 -11.23 -9.46
CA SER A 62 1.31 -10.66 -8.12
C SER A 62 2.66 -10.10 -7.72
N ILE A 63 2.69 -8.80 -7.43
CA ILE A 63 3.91 -8.09 -7.05
C ILE A 63 3.63 -7.24 -5.80
N PRO A 64 4.66 -6.95 -5.00
CA PRO A 64 4.50 -6.03 -3.88
C PRO A 64 4.09 -4.65 -4.38
N LEU A 65 3.11 -4.03 -3.73
CA LEU A 65 2.79 -2.65 -4.01
C LEU A 65 3.79 -1.76 -3.26
N GLN A 66 4.69 -1.17 -4.02
CA GLN A 66 5.66 -0.20 -3.52
C GLN A 66 5.29 1.16 -4.07
N LEU A 67 4.90 2.08 -3.20
CA LEU A 67 4.44 3.39 -3.63
C LEU A 67 5.61 4.24 -4.13
N PHE A 68 5.40 4.86 -5.29
CA PHE A 68 6.28 5.95 -5.73
C PHE A 68 6.04 7.18 -4.84
N ASP A 69 6.96 8.13 -4.87
CA ASP A 69 6.88 9.32 -4.01
C ASP A 69 5.56 10.07 -4.19
N TYR A 70 5.11 10.25 -5.43
CA TYR A 70 3.84 10.95 -5.67
C TYR A 70 2.63 10.15 -5.16
N GLN A 71 2.70 8.82 -5.17
CA GLN A 71 1.65 7.95 -4.64
C GLN A 71 1.63 8.00 -3.10
N ALA A 72 2.79 8.01 -2.48
CA ALA A 72 2.91 8.17 -1.03
C ALA A 72 2.33 9.52 -0.60
N ASP A 73 2.63 10.59 -1.32
CA ASP A 73 2.06 11.91 -1.06
C ASP A 73 0.54 11.91 -1.22
N LEU A 74 0.02 11.18 -2.20
CA LEU A 74 -1.42 11.03 -2.41
C LEU A 74 -2.10 10.34 -1.22
N VAL A 75 -1.51 9.26 -0.71
CA VAL A 75 -2.05 8.54 0.46
C VAL A 75 -2.02 9.44 1.70
N ARG A 76 -0.95 10.19 1.91
CA ARG A 76 -0.87 11.14 3.02
C ARG A 76 -1.91 12.24 2.90
N TRP A 77 -2.18 12.71 1.69
CA TRP A 77 -3.23 13.69 1.44
C TRP A 77 -4.63 13.11 1.72
N PHE A 78 -4.89 11.85 1.36
CA PHE A 78 -6.13 11.18 1.74
C PHE A 78 -6.30 11.18 3.26
N GLN A 79 -5.22 10.86 3.98
CA GLN A 79 -5.23 10.82 5.44
C GLN A 79 -5.51 12.20 6.04
N ASP A 80 -4.91 13.25 5.49
CA ASP A 80 -5.14 14.62 5.92
C ASP A 80 -6.60 15.04 5.71
N CYS A 81 -7.17 14.74 4.53
CA CYS A 81 -8.57 15.01 4.26
C CYS A 81 -9.49 14.28 5.24
N TYR A 82 -9.18 13.04 5.55
CA TYR A 82 -9.95 12.23 6.49
C TYR A 82 -9.90 12.83 7.90
N LEU A 83 -8.72 13.19 8.37
CA LEU A 83 -8.53 13.77 9.71
C LEU A 83 -9.19 15.14 9.83
N ASP A 84 -9.12 15.94 8.80
CA ASP A 84 -9.71 17.28 8.74
C ASP A 84 -11.21 17.26 8.38
N ARG A 85 -11.74 16.07 8.05
CA ARG A 85 -13.13 15.88 7.61
C ARG A 85 -13.49 16.72 6.41
N GLU A 86 -12.58 16.77 5.44
CA GLU A 86 -12.74 17.51 4.20
C GLU A 86 -12.94 16.58 3.02
N HIS A 87 -13.71 17.01 2.05
CA HIS A 87 -13.81 16.34 0.77
C HIS A 87 -12.56 16.61 -0.06
N GLY A 88 -12.12 15.65 -0.84
CA GLY A 88 -11.00 15.81 -1.72
C GLY A 88 -11.34 15.40 -3.15
N VAL A 89 -10.73 16.09 -4.11
CA VAL A 89 -10.85 15.79 -5.53
C VAL A 89 -9.47 15.50 -6.08
N VAL A 90 -9.33 14.37 -6.79
CA VAL A 90 -8.09 13.97 -7.42
C VAL A 90 -8.27 13.99 -8.92
N GLU A 91 -7.48 14.81 -9.60
CA GLU A 91 -7.35 14.76 -11.04
C GLU A 91 -6.13 13.89 -11.39
N LYS A 92 -6.34 12.89 -12.20
CA LYS A 92 -5.30 11.92 -12.51
C LYS A 92 -5.31 11.51 -13.97
N SER A 93 -4.14 11.14 -14.49
CA SER A 93 -4.02 10.42 -15.74
C SER A 93 -4.31 8.94 -15.52
N ARG A 94 -4.65 8.25 -16.61
CA ARG A 94 -4.81 6.80 -16.60
C ARG A 94 -3.50 6.12 -16.17
N ASP A 95 -3.61 4.99 -15.49
CA ASP A 95 -2.48 4.13 -15.08
C ASP A 95 -1.54 4.74 -14.03
N MET A 96 -2.00 5.74 -13.28
CA MET A 96 -1.22 6.29 -12.16
C MET A 96 -1.31 5.46 -10.87
N GLY A 97 -2.12 4.41 -10.86
CA GLY A 97 -2.25 3.56 -9.68
C GLY A 97 -3.06 4.19 -8.55
N ALA A 98 -3.84 5.24 -8.81
CA ALA A 98 -4.61 5.93 -7.77
C ALA A 98 -5.65 5.00 -7.12
N SER A 99 -6.27 4.12 -7.90
CA SER A 99 -7.24 3.15 -7.36
C SER A 99 -6.59 2.19 -6.36
N TRP A 100 -5.37 1.72 -6.64
CA TRP A 100 -4.62 0.88 -5.72
C TRP A 100 -4.22 1.64 -4.45
N CYS A 101 -3.89 2.92 -4.57
CA CYS A 101 -3.61 3.78 -3.41
C CYS A 101 -4.84 3.91 -2.51
N VAL A 102 -6.01 4.14 -3.10
CA VAL A 102 -7.28 4.23 -2.35
C VAL A 102 -7.59 2.90 -1.65
N LEU A 103 -7.47 1.79 -2.37
CA LEU A 103 -7.74 0.47 -1.81
C LEU A 103 -6.78 0.12 -0.68
N GLY A 104 -5.50 0.43 -0.83
CA GLY A 104 -4.50 0.21 0.23
C GLY A 104 -4.80 1.06 1.47
N TRP A 105 -5.15 2.32 1.27
CA TRP A 105 -5.52 3.21 2.37
C TRP A 105 -6.83 2.78 3.04
N PHE A 106 -7.82 2.31 2.28
CA PHE A 106 -9.07 1.76 2.84
C PHE A 106 -8.79 0.53 3.69
N ALA A 107 -7.91 -0.37 3.24
CA ALA A 107 -7.51 -1.54 4.03
C ALA A 107 -6.87 -1.11 5.36
N TRP A 108 -6.01 -0.09 5.33
CA TRP A 108 -5.40 0.47 6.53
C TRP A 108 -6.47 1.04 7.49
N LEU A 109 -7.41 1.83 6.98
CA LEU A 109 -8.50 2.37 7.80
C LEU A 109 -9.32 1.27 8.44
N TRP A 110 -9.65 0.25 7.65
CA TRP A 110 -10.47 -0.86 8.14
C TRP A 110 -9.78 -1.65 9.25
N LEU A 111 -8.48 -1.81 9.16
CA LEU A 111 -7.70 -2.57 10.14
C LEU A 111 -7.42 -1.79 11.41
N PHE A 112 -7.19 -0.48 11.32
CA PHE A 112 -6.64 0.31 12.42
C PHE A 112 -7.58 1.37 12.99
N GLU A 113 -8.68 1.67 12.32
CA GLU A 113 -9.66 2.67 12.78
C GLU A 113 -10.99 2.00 13.12
N ASP A 114 -11.53 2.32 14.28
CA ASP A 114 -12.80 1.77 14.72
C ASP A 114 -13.98 2.58 14.16
N GLY A 115 -15.07 1.87 13.82
CA GLY A 115 -16.32 2.50 13.44
C GLY A 115 -16.32 3.18 12.07
N VAL A 116 -15.37 2.86 11.20
CA VAL A 116 -15.27 3.43 9.86
C VAL A 116 -16.18 2.66 8.90
N GLN A 117 -16.95 3.41 8.11
CA GLN A 117 -17.69 2.87 6.98
C GLN A 117 -17.02 3.33 5.69
N LEU A 118 -16.71 2.38 4.83
CA LEU A 118 -16.01 2.63 3.57
C LEU A 118 -16.91 2.24 2.41
N ALA A 119 -16.99 3.12 1.41
CA ALA A 119 -17.75 2.85 0.19
C ALA A 119 -16.93 3.25 -1.02
N LEU A 120 -16.87 2.36 -2.00
CA LEU A 120 -16.20 2.61 -3.26
C LEU A 120 -17.20 2.46 -4.39
N GLY A 121 -17.38 3.53 -5.16
CA GLY A 121 -18.29 3.56 -6.31
C GLY A 121 -17.52 3.67 -7.62
N SER A 122 -18.11 3.17 -8.67
CA SER A 122 -17.57 3.30 -10.02
C SER A 122 -18.57 3.98 -10.96
#